data_d246ef5779b2a6cfa359bce7d57cf065
#
_entry.id   d246ef5779b2a6cfa359bce7d57cf065
#
_cell.length_a   1.000
_cell.length_b   1.000
_cell.length_c   1.000
_cell.angle_alpha   90.00
_cell.angle_beta   90.00
_cell.angle_gamma   90.00
#
_symmetry.space_group_name_H-M   'P 1'
#
loop_
_entity.id
_entity.type
_entity.pdbx_description
1 polymer ?
#
loop_
_entity_poly.entity_id
_entity_poly.type
_entity_poly.pdbx_seq_one_letter_code
_entity_poly.pdbx_strand_id
1 'polypeptide(L)' 'MELYRTSMFSGVEHQMDLPITAVQLRRWEEGELIQNVFPDLTRGQREYIMTGITEDEWQDYCDAMEEMHNE' A
#
# COMPACT_ATOMS: atom_id res chain seq x y z
N MET A 1 4.47 12.21 6.65
CA MET A 1 3.52 12.77 5.66
C MET A 1 2.27 11.90 5.61
N GLU A 2 1.11 12.50 5.74
CA GLU A 2 -0.15 11.76 5.63
C GLU A 2 -0.48 11.50 4.17
N LEU A 3 -0.78 10.25 3.86
CA LEU A 3 -1.11 9.85 2.50
C LEU A 3 -2.49 9.21 2.47
N TYR A 4 -3.37 9.76 1.64
CA TYR A 4 -4.72 9.25 1.42
C TYR A 4 -4.71 8.36 0.18
N ARG A 5 -5.23 7.15 0.31
CA ARG A 5 -5.36 6.21 -0.80
C ARG A 5 -6.68 5.47 -0.69
N THR A 6 -7.28 5.21 -1.85
CA THR A 6 -8.47 4.37 -1.92
C THR A 6 -8.02 2.93 -2.18
N SER A 7 -8.45 2.02 -1.32
CA SER A 7 -8.09 0.61 -1.44
C SER A 7 -8.64 0.00 -2.73
N MET A 8 -7.78 -0.69 -3.46
CA MET A 8 -8.19 -1.43 -4.64
C MET A 8 -9.03 -2.66 -4.28
N PHE A 9 -8.94 -3.12 -3.03
CA PHE A 9 -9.68 -4.27 -2.54
C PHE A 9 -11.08 -3.91 -2.07
N SER A 10 -11.19 -2.93 -1.17
CA SER A 10 -12.46 -2.58 -0.52
C SER A 10 -13.15 -1.34 -1.10
N GLY A 11 -12.43 -0.50 -1.82
CA GLY A 11 -12.92 0.79 -2.28
C GLY A 11 -13.00 1.85 -1.18
N VAL A 12 -12.51 1.54 0.01
CA VAL A 12 -12.52 2.46 1.15
C VAL A 12 -11.30 3.37 1.09
N GLU A 13 -11.50 4.67 1.33
CA GLU A 13 -10.39 5.61 1.44
C GLU A 13 -9.74 5.48 2.80
N HIS A 14 -8.44 5.29 2.81
CA HIS A 14 -7.63 5.20 4.02
C HIS A 14 -6.67 6.38 4.11
N GLN A 15 -6.20 6.63 5.32
CA GLN A 15 -5.18 7.62 5.62
C GLN A 15 -4.08 6.95 6.42
N MET A 16 -2.84 7.16 6.02
CA MET A 16 -1.69 6.60 6.72
C MET A 16 -0.59 7.64 6.79
N ASP A 17 0.00 7.81 7.99
CA ASP A 17 1.15 8.68 8.16
C ASP A 17 2.42 7.87 7.89
N LEU A 18 3.16 8.27 6.86
CA LEU A 18 4.34 7.57 6.40
C LEU A 18 5.57 8.47 6.51
N PRO A 19 6.76 7.91 6.85
CA PRO A 19 7.99 8.68 6.91
C PRO A 19 8.56 8.94 5.51
N ILE A 20 7.79 9.63 4.68
CA ILE A 20 8.14 9.94 3.29
C ILE A 20 8.04 11.43 3.04
N THR A 21 8.61 11.88 1.91
CA THR A 21 8.55 13.27 1.48
C THR A 21 7.79 13.40 0.17
N ALA A 22 7.31 14.61 -0.11
CA ALA A 22 6.64 14.91 -1.39
C ALA A 22 7.58 14.68 -2.58
N VAL A 23 8.87 14.94 -2.40
CA VAL A 23 9.87 14.71 -3.45
C VAL A 23 9.99 13.23 -3.78
N GLN A 24 10.03 12.37 -2.75
CA GLN A 24 10.07 10.92 -2.95
C GLN A 24 8.82 10.44 -3.68
N LEU A 25 7.66 10.91 -3.27
CA LEU A 25 6.40 10.51 -3.89
C LEU A 25 6.38 10.90 -5.38
N ARG A 26 6.87 12.09 -5.70
CA ARG A 26 6.97 12.54 -7.09
C ARG A 26 7.91 11.65 -7.90
N ARG A 27 9.06 11.29 -7.34
CA ARG A 27 10.02 10.42 -8.02
C ARG A 27 9.38 9.07 -8.37
N TRP A 28 8.61 8.50 -7.45
CA TRP A 28 7.90 7.26 -7.72
C TRP A 28 6.85 7.45 -8.82
N GLU A 29 6.10 8.53 -8.79
CA GLU A 29 5.09 8.85 -9.81
C GLU A 29 5.71 9.05 -11.19
N GLU A 30 6.96 9.48 -11.25
CA GLU A 30 7.72 9.65 -12.49
C GLU A 30 8.26 8.32 -13.04
N GLY A 31 8.07 7.22 -12.34
CA GLY A 31 8.43 5.89 -12.82
C GLY A 31 9.61 5.22 -12.14
N GLU A 32 10.17 5.83 -11.10
CA GLU A 32 11.26 5.17 -10.35
C GLU A 32 10.71 3.99 -9.55
N LEU A 33 11.54 2.98 -9.36
CA LEU A 33 11.15 1.78 -8.62
C LEU A 33 10.86 2.13 -7.16
N ILE A 34 9.77 1.58 -6.63
CA ILE A 34 9.33 1.90 -5.28
C ILE A 34 10.37 1.54 -4.21
N GLN A 35 11.06 0.41 -4.38
CA GLN A 35 12.09 -0.01 -3.43
C GLN A 35 13.33 0.90 -3.45
N ASN A 36 13.57 1.60 -4.56
CA ASN A 36 14.68 2.54 -4.66
C ASN A 36 14.32 3.90 -4.06
N VAL A 37 13.06 4.30 -4.20
CA VAL A 37 12.59 5.59 -3.67
C VAL A 37 12.33 5.48 -2.16
N PHE A 38 11.78 4.37 -1.70
CA PHE A 38 11.38 4.16 -0.31
C PHE A 38 12.06 2.92 0.30
N PRO A 39 13.39 2.92 0.41
CA PRO A 39 14.11 1.73 0.90
C PRO A 39 13.85 1.43 2.37
N ASP A 40 13.45 2.41 3.16
CA ASP A 40 13.26 2.27 4.60
C ASP A 40 11.83 1.88 4.99
N LEU A 41 10.91 1.85 4.04
CA LEU A 41 9.53 1.47 4.31
C LEU A 41 9.40 -0.05 4.43
N THR A 42 8.46 -0.49 5.27
CA THR A 42 8.10 -1.90 5.33
C THR A 42 7.37 -2.31 4.04
N ARG A 43 7.28 -3.61 3.80
CA ARG A 43 6.55 -4.13 2.65
C ARG A 43 5.09 -3.67 2.67
N GLY A 44 4.44 -3.71 3.84
CA GLY A 44 3.06 -3.26 3.98
C GLY A 44 2.88 -1.80 3.64
N GLN A 45 3.82 -0.95 4.04
CA GLN A 45 3.78 0.47 3.74
C GLN A 45 3.93 0.74 2.24
N ARG A 46 4.83 0.03 1.58
CA ARG A 46 5.02 0.15 0.13
C ARG A 46 3.79 -0.33 -0.63
N GLU A 47 3.20 -1.44 -0.20
CA GLU A 47 1.96 -1.94 -0.80
C GLU A 47 0.83 -0.93 -0.65
N TYR A 48 0.73 -0.27 0.48
CA TYR A 48 -0.27 0.78 0.68
C TYR A 48 -0.11 1.92 -0.33
N ILE A 49 1.12 2.36 -0.58
CA ILE A 49 1.37 3.42 -1.56
C ILE A 49 0.93 2.99 -2.95
N MET A 50 1.17 1.74 -3.31
CA MET A 50 0.87 1.20 -4.64
C MET A 50 -0.61 0.91 -4.84
N THR A 51 -1.28 0.36 -3.83
CA THR A 51 -2.61 -0.21 -3.99
C THR A 51 -3.68 0.41 -3.10
N GLY A 52 -3.29 1.14 -2.07
CA GLY A 52 -4.21 1.65 -1.06
C GLY A 52 -4.68 0.59 -0.07
N ILE A 53 -4.22 -0.64 -0.20
CA ILE A 53 -4.62 -1.75 0.68
C ILE A 53 -3.81 -1.70 1.96
N THR A 54 -4.49 -1.68 3.12
CA THR A 54 -3.84 -1.72 4.44
C THR A 54 -3.46 -3.15 4.81
N GLU A 55 -2.61 -3.30 5.83
CA GLU A 55 -2.22 -4.62 6.32
C GLU A 55 -3.44 -5.42 6.82
N ASP A 56 -4.38 -4.76 7.49
CA ASP A 56 -5.62 -5.39 7.96
C ASP A 56 -6.43 -5.91 6.78
N GLU A 57 -6.53 -5.13 5.72
CA GLU A 57 -7.23 -5.55 4.50
C GLU A 57 -6.51 -6.68 3.79
N TRP A 58 -5.17 -6.66 3.79
CA TRP A 58 -4.38 -7.74 3.24
C TRP A 58 -4.69 -9.05 3.93
N GLN A 59 -4.82 -9.03 5.26
CA GLN A 59 -5.16 -10.21 6.02
C GLN A 59 -6.53 -10.75 5.62
N ASP A 60 -7.52 -9.86 5.51
CA ASP A 60 -8.87 -10.24 5.07
C ASP A 60 -8.87 -10.81 3.65
N TYR A 61 -8.09 -10.21 2.77
CA TYR A 61 -7.97 -10.68 1.39
C TYR A 61 -7.34 -12.08 1.32
N CYS A 62 -6.30 -12.31 2.10
CA CYS A 62 -5.65 -13.62 2.16
C CYS A 62 -6.60 -14.69 2.74
N ASP A 63 -7.34 -14.34 3.79
CA ASP A 63 -8.32 -15.25 4.39
C ASP A 63 -9.42 -15.62 3.40
N ALA A 64 -9.91 -14.64 2.65
CA ALA A 64 -10.93 -14.89 1.62
C ALA A 64 -10.40 -15.82 0.52
N MET A 65 -9.15 -15.65 0.12
CA MET A 65 -8.53 -16.53 -0.88
C MET A 65 -8.32 -17.94 -0.35
N GLU A 66 -7.95 -18.08 0.94
CA GLU A 66 -7.84 -19.40 1.55
C GLU A 66 -9.16 -20.14 1.57
N GLU A 67 -10.26 -19.45 1.92
CA GLU A 67 -11.60 -20.02 1.91
C GLU A 67 -11.98 -20.52 0.52
N MET A 68 -11.68 -19.73 -0.50
CA MET A 68 -11.95 -20.13 -1.88
C MET A 68 -11.11 -21.33 -2.32
N HIS A 69 -9.93 -21.49 -1.73
CA HIS A 69 -8.97 -22.53 -2.10
C HIS A 69 -9.23 -23.85 -1.40
N ASN A 70 -9.96 -23.84 -0.31
CA ASN A 70 -10.25 -25.02 0.51
C ASN A 70 -11.51 -25.80 0.09
N GLU A 71 -12.14 -25.42 -0.98
CA GLU A 71 -13.30 -26.15 -1.49
C GLU A 71 -12.90 -27.44 -2.25
#